data_980d5a36a8b4fd6536d7693b01b685fb
#
_entry.id   980d5a36a8b4fd6536d7693b01b685fb
#
_cell.length_a   1.000
_cell.length_b   1.000
_cell.length_c   1.000
_cell.angle_alpha   90.00
_cell.angle_beta   90.00
_cell.angle_gamma   90.00
#
_symmetry.space_group_name_H-M   'P 1'
#
loop_
_entity.id
_entity.type
_entity.pdbx_description
1 polymer ?
#
loop_
_entity_poly.entity_id
_entity_poly.type
_entity_poly.pdbx_seq_one_letter_code
_entity_poly.pdbx_strand_id
1 'polypeptide(L)'
;MENKEFIFKGMTLNGIGMLVLNLLLYIASVGLIALSPTIFSGATAIASGVAGGILFIVNIIVSCGFVKVEPGEARVMMFFGKYRGTFNTPGYHWINPFITTKKLSMRARNLDAEPIKVNDKTGNPVMIGMVLVWKLKDTYKAMFEIDAQTMAESKAAGDAAAASAKTANIMNAFEKFVRIQADAALRQVAGQYAYDDGEQDNGELTLRDGSDEINKELEAKIDERLAMAGIEVIEARINYLAYAPEIAAVMLRRQQATAVIAAREKIVEGAVSMVKMALDKLSDEEIVELDEEKKAAMVSNLLVVLCGDDTAQPVINTGTLNH
;
A
#
# COMPACT_ATOMS: atom_id res chain seq x y z
N MET A 1 18.69 18.75 -20.53
CA MET A 1 19.41 17.70 -19.80
C MET A 1 18.38 16.60 -19.55
N GLU A 2 18.65 15.36 -19.98
CA GLU A 2 17.69 14.28 -19.78
C GLU A 2 17.49 14.06 -18.26
N ASN A 3 16.29 14.33 -17.79
CA ASN A 3 15.85 14.03 -16.41
C ASN A 3 15.56 12.53 -16.27
N LYS A 4 16.57 11.69 -16.56
CA LYS A 4 16.44 10.22 -16.47
C LYS A 4 17.50 9.67 -15.55
N GLU A 5 17.11 8.68 -14.77
CA GLU A 5 18.04 7.88 -14.00
C GLU A 5 19.03 7.15 -14.92
N PHE A 6 20.32 7.20 -14.60
CA PHE A 6 21.33 6.40 -15.27
C PHE A 6 22.28 5.77 -14.25
N ILE A 7 22.81 4.63 -14.61
CA ILE A 7 23.77 3.90 -13.77
C ILE A 7 25.07 4.69 -13.71
N PHE A 8 25.62 4.83 -12.51
CA PHE A 8 26.91 5.50 -12.31
C PHE A 8 28.02 4.82 -13.12
N LYS A 9 28.63 5.55 -14.05
CA LYS A 9 29.72 5.10 -14.93
C LYS A 9 31.10 5.60 -14.50
N GLY A 10 31.20 6.15 -13.29
CA GLY A 10 32.46 6.62 -12.74
C GLY A 10 33.38 5.47 -12.30
N MET A 11 34.61 5.83 -11.92
CA MET A 11 35.61 4.88 -11.45
C MET A 11 35.15 4.25 -10.12
N THR A 12 34.97 2.94 -10.12
CA THR A 12 34.66 2.11 -8.95
C THR A 12 35.71 1.02 -8.85
N LEU A 13 36.38 0.96 -7.71
CA LEU A 13 37.39 -0.07 -7.43
C LEU A 13 36.88 -1.01 -6.35
N ASN A 14 37.44 -2.23 -6.31
CA ASN A 14 37.16 -3.17 -5.24
C ASN A 14 37.63 -2.57 -3.90
N GLY A 15 36.69 -2.39 -2.96
CA GLY A 15 36.96 -1.76 -1.67
C GLY A 15 37.97 -2.52 -0.83
N ILE A 16 38.01 -3.85 -0.87
CA ILE A 16 38.95 -4.68 -0.10
C ILE A 16 40.37 -4.47 -0.63
N GLY A 17 40.56 -4.56 -1.97
CA GLY A 17 41.88 -4.33 -2.57
C GLY A 17 42.40 -2.92 -2.30
N MET A 18 41.51 -1.92 -2.40
CA MET A 18 41.85 -0.53 -2.13
C MET A 18 42.14 -0.27 -0.64
N LEU A 19 41.49 -1.00 0.28
CA LEU A 19 41.76 -0.93 1.72
C LEU A 19 43.16 -1.45 2.04
N VAL A 20 43.56 -2.58 1.46
CA VAL A 20 44.90 -3.13 1.63
C VAL A 20 45.96 -2.17 1.06
N LEU A 21 45.72 -1.62 -0.13
CA LEU A 21 46.61 -0.61 -0.73
C LEU A 21 46.71 0.64 0.16
N ASN A 22 45.61 1.13 0.67
CA ASN A 22 45.55 2.30 1.57
C ASN A 22 46.33 2.03 2.86
N LEU A 23 46.22 0.85 3.47
CA LEU A 23 46.96 0.44 4.64
C LEU A 23 48.50 0.42 4.39
N LEU A 24 48.88 -0.17 3.24
CA LEU A 24 50.31 -0.20 2.84
C LEU A 24 50.85 1.23 2.65
N LEU A 25 50.10 2.13 2.04
CA LEU A 25 50.45 3.51 1.88
C LEU A 25 50.57 4.25 3.20
N TYR A 26 49.75 3.96 4.22
CA TYR A 26 49.89 4.48 5.56
C TYR A 26 51.20 4.02 6.21
N ILE A 27 51.49 2.71 6.13
CA ILE A 27 52.73 2.15 6.66
C ILE A 27 53.95 2.81 5.98
N ALA A 28 53.92 2.96 4.67
CA ALA A 28 54.98 3.58 3.88
C ALA A 28 55.14 5.07 4.27
N SER A 29 54.06 5.82 4.43
CA SER A 29 54.12 7.24 4.81
C SER A 29 54.73 7.45 6.21
N VAL A 30 54.29 6.63 7.18
CA VAL A 30 54.83 6.67 8.56
C VAL A 30 56.28 6.22 8.57
N GLY A 31 56.64 5.19 7.79
CA GLY A 31 58.04 4.74 7.63
C GLY A 31 58.97 5.80 7.04
N LEU A 32 58.50 6.53 6.02
CA LEU A 32 59.24 7.65 5.43
C LEU A 32 59.46 8.78 6.46
N ILE A 33 58.49 9.07 7.27
CA ILE A 33 58.60 10.11 8.32
C ILE A 33 59.58 9.64 9.41
N ALA A 34 59.41 8.45 9.95
CA ALA A 34 60.20 7.93 11.08
C ALA A 34 61.64 7.62 10.73
N LEU A 35 61.89 7.08 9.54
CA LEU A 35 63.23 6.66 9.08
C LEU A 35 64.00 7.80 8.38
N SER A 36 63.31 8.92 8.08
CA SER A 36 63.92 10.08 7.44
C SER A 36 65.19 10.57 8.15
N PRO A 37 65.23 10.80 9.48
CA PRO A 37 66.40 11.32 10.15
C PRO A 37 67.52 10.28 10.36
N THR A 38 67.20 8.98 10.25
CA THR A 38 68.17 7.89 10.49
C THR A 38 68.86 7.40 9.23
N ILE A 39 68.19 7.43 8.06
CA ILE A 39 68.70 6.95 6.79
C ILE A 39 69.26 8.08 5.93
N PHE A 40 68.68 9.23 5.99
CA PHE A 40 69.05 10.39 5.18
C PHE A 40 69.69 11.49 6.02
N SER A 41 70.57 12.28 5.44
CA SER A 41 71.23 13.40 6.11
C SER A 41 71.04 14.71 5.35
N GLY A 42 71.02 15.83 6.07
CA GLY A 42 70.89 17.17 5.47
C GLY A 42 69.56 17.40 4.72
N ALA A 43 69.61 18.01 3.56
CA ALA A 43 68.46 18.41 2.77
C ALA A 43 67.59 17.24 2.33
N THR A 44 68.15 16.05 2.12
CA THR A 44 67.42 14.85 1.72
C THR A 44 66.54 14.27 2.84
N ALA A 45 66.99 14.40 4.09
CA ALA A 45 66.18 14.00 5.23
C ALA A 45 64.93 14.89 5.37
N ILE A 46 65.09 16.19 5.18
CA ILE A 46 63.97 17.16 5.22
C ILE A 46 63.00 16.83 4.05
N ALA A 47 63.48 16.64 2.86
CA ALA A 47 62.66 16.33 1.68
C ALA A 47 61.88 15.04 1.84
N SER A 48 62.48 13.95 2.35
CA SER A 48 61.80 12.67 2.57
C SER A 48 60.72 12.76 3.69
N GLY A 49 60.96 13.50 4.77
CA GLY A 49 60.00 13.75 5.81
C GLY A 49 58.78 14.56 5.33
N VAL A 50 59.03 15.60 4.51
CA VAL A 50 57.95 16.38 3.88
C VAL A 50 57.12 15.54 2.91
N ALA A 51 57.80 14.71 2.06
CA ALA A 51 57.12 13.82 1.17
C ALA A 51 56.23 12.78 1.90
N GLY A 52 56.75 12.20 3.01
CA GLY A 52 55.97 11.32 3.88
C GLY A 52 54.74 12.04 4.49
N GLY A 53 54.88 13.29 4.92
CA GLY A 53 53.77 14.09 5.43
C GLY A 53 52.70 14.38 4.37
N ILE A 54 53.09 14.76 3.16
CA ILE A 54 52.18 14.97 2.04
C ILE A 54 51.44 13.65 1.69
N LEU A 55 52.18 12.54 1.60
CA LEU A 55 51.60 11.22 1.31
C LEU A 55 50.56 10.80 2.38
N PHE A 56 50.84 11.10 3.65
CA PHE A 56 49.92 10.84 4.75
C PHE A 56 48.62 11.64 4.62
N ILE A 57 48.69 12.92 4.28
CA ILE A 57 47.51 13.79 4.07
C ILE A 57 46.70 13.29 2.87
N VAL A 58 47.35 12.97 1.76
CA VAL A 58 46.68 12.41 0.58
C VAL A 58 45.95 11.11 0.92
N ASN A 59 46.59 10.27 1.74
CA ASN A 59 46.00 8.99 2.14
C ASN A 59 44.75 9.15 3.02
N ILE A 60 44.71 10.21 3.88
CA ILE A 60 43.46 10.55 4.60
C ILE A 60 42.34 10.90 3.64
N ILE A 61 42.63 11.69 2.59
CA ILE A 61 41.61 12.02 1.56
C ILE A 61 41.13 10.77 0.84
N VAL A 62 42.05 9.88 0.44
CA VAL A 62 41.73 8.62 -0.22
C VAL A 62 40.84 7.73 0.66
N SER A 63 41.07 7.77 1.99
CA SER A 63 40.25 7.02 2.97
C SER A 63 38.79 7.46 3.01
N CYS A 64 38.45 8.68 2.61
CA CYS A 64 37.06 9.16 2.54
C CYS A 64 36.24 8.54 1.38
N GLY A 65 36.90 7.83 0.43
CA GLY A 65 36.27 7.26 -0.73
C GLY A 65 35.62 5.88 -0.52
N PHE A 66 35.69 5.30 0.67
CA PHE A 66 35.13 3.98 0.94
C PHE A 66 33.62 4.05 1.13
N VAL A 67 32.88 3.20 0.38
CA VAL A 67 31.43 3.15 0.40
C VAL A 67 30.97 1.69 0.48
N LYS A 68 30.08 1.41 1.44
CA LYS A 68 29.38 0.13 1.58
C LYS A 68 27.97 0.26 0.98
N VAL A 69 27.57 -0.65 0.13
CA VAL A 69 26.23 -0.76 -0.44
C VAL A 69 25.64 -2.12 -0.06
N GLU A 70 24.50 -2.10 0.61
CA GLU A 70 23.78 -3.31 1.00
C GLU A 70 22.79 -3.74 -0.09
N PRO A 71 22.42 -5.05 -0.16
CA PRO A 71 21.37 -5.49 -1.07
C PRO A 71 20.05 -4.74 -0.83
N GLY A 72 19.42 -4.24 -1.90
CA GLY A 72 18.19 -3.42 -1.82
C GLY A 72 18.44 -1.97 -1.43
N GLU A 73 19.68 -1.48 -1.54
CA GLU A 73 20.03 -0.07 -1.36
C GLU A 73 20.59 0.50 -2.66
N ALA A 74 20.31 1.76 -2.88
CA ALA A 74 20.90 2.56 -3.94
C ALA A 74 21.61 3.79 -3.36
N ARG A 75 22.69 4.19 -3.99
CA ARG A 75 23.42 5.42 -3.67
C ARG A 75 23.35 6.38 -4.84
N VAL A 76 22.75 7.53 -4.59
CA VAL A 76 22.71 8.64 -5.54
C VAL A 76 24.04 9.38 -5.45
N MET A 77 24.78 9.42 -6.56
CA MET A 77 26.11 10.00 -6.68
C MET A 77 26.02 11.43 -7.19
N MET A 78 26.58 12.38 -6.43
CA MET A 78 26.65 13.79 -6.80
C MET A 78 28.10 14.28 -6.74
N PHE A 79 28.55 14.96 -7.78
CA PHE A 79 29.85 15.58 -7.85
C PHE A 79 29.68 17.09 -7.95
N PHE A 80 30.05 17.83 -6.89
CA PHE A 80 29.87 19.28 -6.77
C PHE A 80 28.44 19.74 -7.16
N GLY A 81 27.40 19.06 -6.61
CA GLY A 81 26.00 19.37 -6.89
C GLY A 81 25.44 18.84 -8.21
N LYS A 82 26.29 18.28 -9.10
CA LYS A 82 25.84 17.68 -10.37
C LYS A 82 25.59 16.18 -10.18
N TYR A 83 24.39 15.70 -10.58
CA TYR A 83 24.07 14.29 -10.59
C TYR A 83 25.00 13.52 -11.55
N ARG A 84 25.56 12.42 -11.09
CA ARG A 84 26.51 11.57 -11.85
C ARG A 84 26.01 10.15 -12.04
N GLY A 85 24.83 9.84 -11.57
CA GLY A 85 24.21 8.53 -11.69
C GLY A 85 23.92 7.88 -10.36
N THR A 86 23.21 6.75 -10.41
CA THR A 86 22.87 5.94 -9.25
C THR A 86 23.69 4.66 -9.25
N PHE A 87 24.23 4.31 -8.08
CA PHE A 87 25.02 3.11 -7.86
C PHE A 87 24.26 2.14 -6.96
N ASN A 88 23.92 0.97 -7.48
CA ASN A 88 23.09 -0.03 -6.82
C ASN A 88 23.76 -1.41 -6.68
N THR A 89 25.04 -1.54 -7.09
CA THR A 89 25.78 -2.81 -6.98
C THR A 89 26.14 -3.08 -5.53
N PRO A 90 25.67 -4.18 -4.91
CA PRO A 90 25.98 -4.50 -3.53
C PRO A 90 27.47 -4.81 -3.35
N GLY A 91 27.98 -4.48 -2.17
CA GLY A 91 29.36 -4.77 -1.81
C GLY A 91 30.09 -3.59 -1.19
N TYR A 92 31.40 -3.79 -1.01
CA TYR A 92 32.32 -2.79 -0.51
C TYR A 92 33.15 -2.23 -1.66
N HIS A 93 32.98 -0.94 -1.93
CA HIS A 93 33.57 -0.27 -3.09
C HIS A 93 34.35 0.95 -2.66
N TRP A 94 35.35 1.31 -3.44
CA TRP A 94 36.02 2.59 -3.34
C TRP A 94 35.64 3.46 -4.54
N ILE A 95 35.26 4.69 -4.26
CA ILE A 95 34.87 5.70 -5.26
C ILE A 95 35.68 6.98 -5.01
N ASN A 96 35.62 7.91 -5.96
CA ASN A 96 36.27 9.22 -5.80
C ASN A 96 35.77 9.92 -4.53
N PRO A 97 36.65 10.30 -3.58
CA PRO A 97 36.32 10.92 -2.30
C PRO A 97 35.59 12.26 -2.41
N PHE A 98 35.63 12.93 -3.56
CA PHE A 98 34.94 14.21 -3.79
C PHE A 98 33.46 13.99 -4.23
N ILE A 99 33.01 12.75 -4.36
CA ILE A 99 31.61 12.44 -4.66
C ILE A 99 30.80 12.38 -3.37
N THR A 100 29.79 13.22 -3.27
CA THR A 100 28.81 13.14 -2.21
C THR A 100 27.79 12.07 -2.53
N THR A 101 27.51 11.18 -1.59
CA THR A 101 26.55 10.08 -1.76
C THR A 101 25.35 10.26 -0.86
N LYS A 102 24.13 10.02 -1.41
CA LYS A 102 22.91 9.92 -0.61
C LYS A 102 22.37 8.49 -0.73
N LYS A 103 22.11 7.88 0.42
CA LYS A 103 21.60 6.50 0.54
C LYS A 103 20.09 6.49 0.46
N LEU A 104 19.53 5.61 -0.36
CA LEU A 104 18.09 5.34 -0.49
C LEU A 104 17.83 3.84 -0.36
N SER A 105 16.67 3.48 0.21
CA SER A 105 16.22 2.10 0.25
C SER A 105 15.30 1.83 -0.93
N MET A 106 15.60 0.77 -1.70
CA MET A 106 14.79 0.27 -2.82
C MET A 106 13.88 -0.88 -2.39
N ARG A 107 13.88 -1.23 -1.09
CA ARG A 107 13.08 -2.33 -0.56
C ARG A 107 11.62 -1.94 -0.51
N ALA A 108 10.73 -2.91 -0.75
CA ALA A 108 9.30 -2.72 -0.59
C ALA A 108 8.96 -2.36 0.86
N ARG A 109 7.99 -1.48 1.02
CA ARG A 109 7.46 -1.01 2.30
C ARG A 109 5.96 -1.13 2.32
N ASN A 110 5.42 -1.46 3.48
CA ASN A 110 3.99 -1.44 3.73
C ASN A 110 3.60 -0.11 4.38
N LEU A 111 2.50 0.45 3.90
CA LEU A 111 1.79 1.55 4.49
C LEU A 111 0.39 1.07 4.85
N ASP A 112 0.07 1.10 6.13
CA ASP A 112 -1.30 0.94 6.63
C ASP A 112 -1.89 2.34 6.83
N ALA A 113 -2.83 2.71 5.95
CA ALA A 113 -3.49 4.00 6.00
C ALA A 113 -4.70 3.92 6.94
N GLU A 114 -4.72 4.81 7.93
CA GLU A 114 -5.87 4.93 8.82
C GLU A 114 -7.15 5.21 8.02
N PRO A 115 -8.31 4.66 8.46
CA PRO A 115 -9.57 4.88 7.76
C PRO A 115 -9.91 6.37 7.65
N ILE A 116 -10.15 6.82 6.43
CA ILE A 116 -10.59 8.18 6.13
C ILE A 116 -12.08 8.23 5.84
N LYS A 117 -12.73 9.33 6.23
CA LYS A 117 -14.13 9.59 5.91
C LYS A 117 -14.24 10.14 4.49
N VAL A 118 -15.01 9.47 3.64
CA VAL A 118 -15.29 9.85 2.26
C VAL A 118 -16.78 9.68 1.98
N ASN A 119 -17.29 10.30 0.91
CA ASN A 119 -18.63 10.04 0.44
C ASN A 119 -18.57 9.04 -0.72
N ASP A 120 -19.48 8.08 -0.71
CA ASP A 120 -19.68 7.16 -1.82
C ASP A 120 -20.40 7.83 -3.01
N LYS A 121 -20.65 7.08 -4.10
CA LYS A 121 -21.37 7.56 -5.31
C LYS A 121 -22.76 8.13 -4.97
N THR A 122 -23.41 7.60 -3.95
CA THR A 122 -24.76 8.01 -3.51
C THR A 122 -24.76 9.16 -2.51
N GLY A 123 -23.58 9.60 -2.07
CA GLY A 123 -23.40 10.68 -1.09
C GLY A 123 -23.41 10.22 0.36
N ASN A 124 -23.45 8.93 0.63
CA ASN A 124 -23.37 8.40 1.99
C ASN A 124 -21.95 8.52 2.53
N PRO A 125 -21.73 9.02 3.75
CA PRO A 125 -20.43 9.06 4.38
C PRO A 125 -20.01 7.66 4.81
N VAL A 126 -18.86 7.20 4.28
CA VAL A 126 -18.24 5.91 4.59
C VAL A 126 -16.82 6.10 5.13
N MET A 127 -16.38 5.17 5.94
CA MET A 127 -15.01 5.09 6.46
C MET A 127 -14.28 4.00 5.66
N ILE A 128 -13.20 4.39 4.97
CA ILE A 128 -12.40 3.46 4.15
C ILE A 128 -10.95 3.56 4.57
N GLY A 129 -10.35 2.41 4.90
CA GLY A 129 -8.92 2.23 5.11
C GLY A 129 -8.32 1.39 3.99
N MET A 130 -7.02 1.52 3.79
CA MET A 130 -6.30 0.72 2.80
C MET A 130 -4.90 0.34 3.28
N VAL A 131 -4.40 -0.77 2.75
CA VAL A 131 -3.01 -1.18 2.84
C VAL A 131 -2.37 -1.02 1.47
N LEU A 132 -1.20 -0.42 1.47
CA LEU A 132 -0.42 -0.12 0.27
C LEU A 132 0.99 -0.67 0.40
N VAL A 133 1.43 -1.45 -0.59
CA VAL A 133 2.82 -1.90 -0.73
C VAL A 133 3.48 -1.10 -1.85
N TRP A 134 4.57 -0.41 -1.53
CA TRP A 134 5.26 0.46 -2.44
C TRP A 134 6.77 0.34 -2.33
N LYS A 135 7.50 0.72 -3.38
CA LYS A 135 8.97 0.81 -3.39
C LYS A 135 9.45 1.98 -4.26
N LEU A 136 10.67 2.42 -4.04
CA LEU A 136 11.33 3.36 -4.95
C LEU A 136 11.78 2.61 -6.21
N LYS A 137 11.47 3.17 -7.38
CA LYS A 137 11.87 2.65 -8.70
C LYS A 137 12.89 3.58 -9.37
N ASP A 138 12.65 4.88 -9.33
CA ASP A 138 13.51 5.91 -9.90
C ASP A 138 14.08 6.81 -8.82
N THR A 139 15.37 6.64 -8.54
CA THR A 139 16.05 7.40 -7.47
C THR A 139 16.32 8.85 -7.85
N TYR A 140 16.41 9.16 -9.15
CA TYR A 140 16.59 10.52 -9.62
C TYR A 140 15.35 11.36 -9.33
N LYS A 141 14.18 10.88 -9.77
CA LYS A 141 12.89 11.55 -9.50
C LYS A 141 12.64 11.69 -8.00
N ALA A 142 12.84 10.62 -7.24
CA ALA A 142 12.66 10.63 -5.81
C ALA A 142 13.53 11.65 -5.08
N MET A 143 14.73 11.93 -5.57
CA MET A 143 15.68 12.80 -4.89
C MET A 143 15.62 14.26 -5.36
N PHE A 144 15.24 14.51 -6.61
CA PHE A 144 15.37 15.83 -7.23
C PHE A 144 14.06 16.44 -7.73
N GLU A 145 13.00 15.66 -7.95
CA GLU A 145 11.70 16.18 -8.38
C GLU A 145 10.75 16.41 -7.20
N ILE A 146 10.97 15.71 -6.07
CA ILE A 146 10.21 15.93 -4.85
C ILE A 146 11.10 16.48 -3.75
N ASP A 147 10.66 17.54 -3.10
CA ASP A 147 11.34 18.10 -1.94
C ASP A 147 11.02 17.29 -0.67
N ALA A 148 11.59 16.09 -0.59
CA ALA A 148 11.50 15.25 0.59
C ALA A 148 12.17 15.87 1.83
N GLN A 149 13.01 16.92 1.65
CA GLN A 149 13.73 17.56 2.76
C GLN A 149 12.83 18.53 3.53
N THR A 150 11.88 19.19 2.85
CA THR A 150 10.90 20.08 3.51
C THR A 150 9.83 19.30 4.26
N MET A 151 9.56 18.04 3.86
CA MET A 151 8.57 17.16 4.52
C MET A 151 9.15 16.44 5.75
N ALA A 152 10.48 16.34 5.85
CA ALA A 152 11.15 15.78 7.00
C ALA A 152 11.23 16.84 8.11
N GLU A 153 10.42 16.69 9.15
CA GLU A 153 10.58 17.52 10.36
C GLU A 153 12.00 17.38 10.89
N SER A 154 12.71 18.50 10.94
CA SER A 154 14.07 18.58 11.45
C SER A 154 14.09 18.40 12.97
N LYS A 155 14.09 17.16 13.46
CA LYS A 155 14.52 16.86 14.82
C LYS A 155 16.05 16.67 14.79
N ALA A 156 16.75 17.67 15.26
CA ALA A 156 18.18 17.63 15.46
C ALA A 156 18.56 16.51 16.43
N ALA A 157 19.31 15.52 15.95
CA ALA A 157 19.94 14.49 16.75
C ALA A 157 21.44 14.47 16.46
N GLY A 158 22.22 14.36 17.54
CA GLY A 158 23.70 14.53 17.54
C GLY A 158 24.51 13.54 16.70
N ASP A 159 25.74 13.85 16.54
CA ASP A 159 26.69 13.64 15.45
C ASP A 159 27.06 12.24 14.93
N ALA A 160 26.80 11.14 15.57
CA ALA A 160 27.29 9.83 15.07
C ALA A 160 26.15 8.90 14.55
N ALA A 161 24.93 9.11 15.01
CA ALA A 161 23.72 8.43 14.50
C ALA A 161 23.14 9.13 13.24
N ALA A 162 23.74 10.23 12.81
CA ALA A 162 23.19 11.17 11.84
C ALA A 162 23.00 10.60 10.42
N ALA A 163 23.82 9.66 9.96
CA ALA A 163 23.70 9.14 8.59
C ALA A 163 22.55 8.15 8.43
N SER A 164 22.31 7.25 9.40
CA SER A 164 21.17 6.34 9.39
C SER A 164 19.86 7.07 9.74
N ALA A 165 19.90 8.01 10.66
CA ALA A 165 18.79 8.89 10.97
C ALA A 165 18.38 9.76 9.76
N LYS A 166 19.35 10.27 9.00
CA LYS A 166 19.08 11.05 7.79
C LYS A 166 18.40 10.23 6.68
N THR A 167 18.81 8.97 6.50
CA THR A 167 18.14 8.06 5.55
C THR A 167 16.72 7.71 6.02
N ALA A 168 16.54 7.44 7.31
CA ALA A 168 15.22 7.17 7.89
C ALA A 168 14.29 8.39 7.75
N ASN A 169 14.79 9.60 7.99
CA ASN A 169 13.99 10.82 7.82
C ASN A 169 13.56 11.06 6.38
N ILE A 170 14.42 10.79 5.39
CA ILE A 170 14.07 10.87 3.97
C ILE A 170 13.00 9.84 3.64
N MET A 171 13.14 8.60 4.11
CA MET A 171 12.15 7.55 3.85
C MET A 171 10.80 7.80 4.53
N ASN A 172 10.80 8.40 5.72
CA ASN A 172 9.57 8.83 6.40
C ASN A 172 8.88 9.99 5.65
N ALA A 173 9.64 10.87 5.02
CA ALA A 173 9.09 11.92 4.17
C ALA A 173 8.40 11.34 2.93
N PHE A 174 8.99 10.33 2.29
CA PHE A 174 8.33 9.60 1.20
C PHE A 174 7.07 8.89 1.67
N GLU A 175 7.07 8.27 2.85
CA GLU A 175 5.89 7.61 3.41
C GLU A 175 4.74 8.61 3.65
N LYS A 176 5.03 9.80 4.19
CA LYS A 176 4.04 10.88 4.31
C LYS A 176 3.50 11.31 2.95
N PHE A 177 4.37 11.48 1.95
CA PHE A 177 3.95 11.81 0.58
C PHE A 177 3.06 10.73 -0.02
N VAL A 178 3.45 9.46 0.09
CA VAL A 178 2.67 8.32 -0.37
C VAL A 178 1.30 8.30 0.28
N ARG A 179 1.22 8.50 1.61
CA ARG A 179 -0.04 8.56 2.36
C ARG A 179 -0.98 9.63 1.82
N ILE A 180 -0.50 10.85 1.63
CA ILE A 180 -1.33 11.97 1.12
C ILE A 180 -1.85 11.67 -0.28
N GLN A 181 -1.02 11.13 -1.18
CA GLN A 181 -1.43 10.81 -2.54
C GLN A 181 -2.39 9.61 -2.58
N ALA A 182 -2.15 8.62 -1.74
CA ALA A 182 -3.00 7.45 -1.59
C ALA A 182 -4.39 7.83 -1.04
N ASP A 183 -4.47 8.69 -0.02
CA ASP A 183 -5.74 9.22 0.51
C ASP A 183 -6.52 10.00 -0.56
N ALA A 184 -5.82 10.77 -1.39
CA ALA A 184 -6.45 11.51 -2.47
C ALA A 184 -6.99 10.60 -3.58
N ALA A 185 -6.26 9.53 -3.93
CA ALA A 185 -6.72 8.52 -4.89
C ALA A 185 -7.91 7.73 -4.33
N LEU A 186 -7.85 7.32 -3.07
CA LEU A 186 -8.92 6.61 -2.39
C LEU A 186 -10.23 7.40 -2.39
N ARG A 187 -10.18 8.72 -2.10
CA ARG A 187 -11.36 9.60 -2.20
C ARG A 187 -11.95 9.64 -3.61
N GLN A 188 -11.09 9.67 -4.63
CA GLN A 188 -11.51 9.72 -6.02
C GLN A 188 -12.18 8.41 -6.45
N VAL A 189 -11.60 7.27 -6.11
CA VAL A 189 -12.14 5.96 -6.46
C VAL A 189 -13.43 5.68 -5.66
N ALA A 190 -13.43 5.91 -4.35
CA ALA A 190 -14.60 5.70 -3.50
C ALA A 190 -15.83 6.50 -3.95
N GLY A 191 -15.62 7.72 -4.46
CA GLY A 191 -16.72 8.55 -4.99
C GLY A 191 -17.34 8.05 -6.29
N GLN A 192 -16.77 7.06 -6.95
CA GLN A 192 -17.29 6.48 -8.20
C GLN A 192 -18.20 5.28 -7.96
N TYR A 193 -18.08 4.63 -6.82
CA TYR A 193 -18.80 3.41 -6.46
C TYR A 193 -19.73 3.63 -5.28
N ALA A 194 -20.90 2.99 -5.31
CA ALA A 194 -21.78 2.93 -4.15
C ALA A 194 -21.21 1.95 -3.10
N TYR A 195 -21.56 2.15 -1.84
CA TYR A 195 -21.15 1.23 -0.77
C TYR A 195 -21.79 -0.15 -0.95
N ASP A 196 -23.11 -0.18 -1.22
CA ASP A 196 -23.91 -1.37 -1.50
C ASP A 196 -24.95 -1.07 -2.60
N ASP A 197 -25.53 -2.09 -3.20
CA ASP A 197 -26.51 -1.97 -4.30
C ASP A 197 -27.87 -1.39 -3.87
N GLY A 198 -28.11 -1.19 -2.57
CA GLY A 198 -29.39 -0.69 -2.09
C GLY A 198 -30.54 -1.63 -2.40
N GLU A 199 -31.63 -1.08 -3.00
CA GLU A 199 -32.85 -1.83 -3.34
C GLU A 199 -32.86 -2.38 -4.77
N GLN A 200 -31.91 -1.96 -5.61
CA GLN A 200 -31.84 -2.38 -7.03
C GLN A 200 -30.53 -3.13 -7.24
N ASP A 201 -30.65 -4.44 -7.41
CA ASP A 201 -29.58 -5.30 -7.91
C ASP A 201 -29.37 -4.99 -9.41
N ASN A 202 -28.74 -3.87 -9.70
CA ASN A 202 -28.46 -3.44 -11.07
C ASN A 202 -27.21 -4.11 -11.66
N GLY A 203 -26.55 -5.00 -10.90
CA GLY A 203 -25.29 -5.62 -11.30
C GLY A 203 -24.14 -4.63 -11.42
N GLU A 204 -24.27 -3.40 -10.88
CA GLU A 204 -23.18 -2.45 -10.80
C GLU A 204 -22.19 -2.87 -9.70
N LEU A 205 -20.89 -2.66 -9.96
CA LEU A 205 -19.85 -2.91 -8.98
C LEU A 205 -20.03 -2.00 -7.77
N THR A 206 -20.01 -2.59 -6.58
CA THR A 206 -20.06 -1.87 -5.30
C THR A 206 -18.75 -1.97 -4.56
N LEU A 207 -18.49 -1.04 -3.63
CA LEU A 207 -17.32 -1.09 -2.77
C LEU A 207 -17.25 -2.37 -1.95
N ARG A 208 -18.41 -2.97 -1.66
CA ARG A 208 -18.51 -4.18 -0.85
C ARG A 208 -18.22 -5.46 -1.64
N ASP A 209 -18.73 -5.58 -2.86
CA ASP A 209 -18.71 -6.84 -3.64
C ASP A 209 -17.66 -6.81 -4.77
N GLY A 210 -17.29 -5.63 -5.28
CA GLY A 210 -16.34 -5.45 -6.39
C GLY A 210 -14.88 -5.33 -5.97
N SER A 211 -14.43 -5.98 -4.90
CA SER A 211 -13.15 -5.72 -4.24
C SER A 211 -11.93 -5.85 -5.15
N ASP A 212 -11.83 -6.83 -6.04
CA ASP A 212 -10.64 -7.06 -6.86
C ASP A 212 -10.50 -6.04 -8.02
N GLU A 213 -11.62 -5.64 -8.65
CA GLU A 213 -11.61 -4.65 -9.73
C GLU A 213 -11.36 -3.25 -9.20
N ILE A 214 -12.01 -2.92 -8.09
CA ILE A 214 -11.81 -1.62 -7.41
C ILE A 214 -10.38 -1.50 -6.88
N ASN A 215 -9.81 -2.58 -6.34
CA ASN A 215 -8.42 -2.58 -5.88
C ASN A 215 -7.44 -2.35 -7.04
N LYS A 216 -7.68 -2.94 -8.22
CA LYS A 216 -6.86 -2.69 -9.43
C LYS A 216 -6.98 -1.25 -9.91
N GLU A 217 -8.19 -0.67 -9.89
CA GLU A 217 -8.35 0.74 -10.25
C GLU A 217 -7.67 1.65 -9.25
N LEU A 218 -7.79 1.35 -7.95
CA LEU A 218 -7.11 2.08 -6.88
C LEU A 218 -5.59 2.02 -7.05
N GLU A 219 -5.04 0.83 -7.30
CA GLU A 219 -3.62 0.61 -7.57
C GLU A 219 -3.14 1.46 -8.75
N ALA A 220 -3.87 1.41 -9.88
CA ALA A 220 -3.53 2.17 -11.07
C ALA A 220 -3.57 3.70 -10.82
N LYS A 221 -4.58 4.18 -10.06
CA LYS A 221 -4.71 5.60 -9.73
C LYS A 221 -3.63 6.08 -8.76
N ILE A 222 -3.24 5.26 -7.81
CA ILE A 222 -2.15 5.60 -6.89
C ILE A 222 -0.82 5.58 -7.65
N ASP A 223 -0.57 4.56 -8.49
CA ASP A 223 0.67 4.44 -9.27
C ASP A 223 0.85 5.64 -10.22
N GLU A 224 -0.22 6.06 -10.92
CA GLU A 224 -0.22 7.26 -11.75
C GLU A 224 0.24 8.51 -10.99
N ARG A 225 -0.27 8.72 -9.77
CA ARG A 225 0.09 9.85 -8.91
C ARG A 225 1.51 9.77 -8.35
N LEU A 226 1.96 8.56 -8.02
CA LEU A 226 3.27 8.32 -7.42
C LEU A 226 4.39 8.21 -8.45
N ALA A 227 4.07 8.00 -9.73
CA ALA A 227 5.05 7.92 -10.83
C ALA A 227 5.90 9.18 -10.96
N MET A 228 5.35 10.37 -10.64
CA MET A 228 6.10 11.63 -10.61
C MET A 228 7.21 11.62 -9.56
N ALA A 229 7.03 10.87 -8.48
CA ALA A 229 7.98 10.70 -7.40
C ALA A 229 9.00 9.58 -7.63
N GLY A 230 8.91 8.86 -8.75
CA GLY A 230 9.71 7.67 -9.00
C GLY A 230 9.38 6.51 -8.04
N ILE A 231 8.17 6.48 -7.50
CA ILE A 231 7.65 5.45 -6.62
C ILE A 231 6.75 4.53 -7.44
N GLU A 232 6.86 3.23 -7.25
CA GLU A 232 6.06 2.19 -7.88
C GLU A 232 5.18 1.53 -6.81
N VAL A 233 3.90 1.38 -7.13
CA VAL A 233 2.94 0.63 -6.33
C VAL A 233 3.05 -0.84 -6.72
N ILE A 234 3.18 -1.72 -5.72
CA ILE A 234 3.21 -3.17 -5.93
C ILE A 234 1.80 -3.73 -5.74
N GLU A 235 1.09 -3.22 -4.74
CA GLU A 235 -0.24 -3.67 -4.37
C GLU A 235 -0.95 -2.57 -3.58
N ALA A 236 -2.25 -2.38 -3.85
CA ALA A 236 -3.12 -1.52 -3.06
C ALA A 236 -4.44 -2.26 -2.80
N ARG A 237 -4.84 -2.38 -1.53
CA ARG A 237 -6.08 -3.05 -1.15
C ARG A 237 -6.84 -2.28 -0.08
N ILE A 238 -8.15 -2.25 -0.20
CA ILE A 238 -9.04 -1.79 0.85
C ILE A 238 -9.05 -2.85 1.95
N ASN A 239 -8.66 -2.46 3.16
CA ASN A 239 -8.64 -3.34 4.35
C ASN A 239 -9.75 -3.01 5.36
N TYR A 240 -10.34 -1.84 5.26
CA TYR A 240 -11.42 -1.40 6.14
C TYR A 240 -12.49 -0.68 5.33
N LEU A 241 -13.74 -1.11 5.51
CA LEU A 241 -14.90 -0.49 4.86
C LEU A 241 -16.10 -0.56 5.80
N ALA A 242 -16.63 0.59 6.19
CA ALA A 242 -17.79 0.70 7.05
C ALA A 242 -18.55 2.02 6.80
N TYR A 243 -19.82 2.05 7.11
CA TYR A 243 -20.53 3.34 7.18
C TYR A 243 -19.96 4.23 8.28
N ALA A 244 -19.94 5.52 8.05
CA ALA A 244 -19.55 6.46 9.10
C ALA A 244 -20.49 6.35 10.32
N PRO A 245 -19.97 6.52 11.55
CA PRO A 245 -20.74 6.31 12.79
C PRO A 245 -22.07 7.06 12.83
N GLU A 246 -22.14 8.22 12.18
CA GLU A 246 -23.32 9.09 12.19
C GLU A 246 -24.53 8.48 11.48
N ILE A 247 -24.29 7.63 10.46
CA ILE A 247 -25.36 7.01 9.66
C ILE A 247 -25.46 5.50 9.84
N ALA A 248 -24.47 4.87 10.47
CA ALA A 248 -24.38 3.41 10.58
C ALA A 248 -25.67 2.78 11.15
N ALA A 249 -26.25 3.37 12.22
CA ALA A 249 -27.48 2.86 12.81
C ALA A 249 -28.71 2.99 11.88
N VAL A 250 -28.78 4.06 11.09
CA VAL A 250 -29.87 4.27 10.13
C VAL A 250 -29.75 3.29 8.96
N MET A 251 -28.52 3.11 8.44
CA MET A 251 -28.26 2.17 7.34
C MET A 251 -28.50 0.71 7.74
N LEU A 252 -28.15 0.35 8.97
CA LEU A 252 -28.44 -0.98 9.52
C LEU A 252 -29.96 -1.23 9.57
N ARG A 253 -30.76 -0.25 10.02
CA ARG A 253 -32.21 -0.37 10.02
C ARG A 253 -32.79 -0.50 8.60
N ARG A 254 -32.25 0.25 7.63
CA ARG A 254 -32.62 0.12 6.22
C ARG A 254 -32.34 -1.29 5.70
N GLN A 255 -31.14 -1.78 5.93
CA GLN A 255 -30.75 -3.16 5.52
C GLN A 255 -31.65 -4.23 6.18
N GLN A 256 -31.96 -4.06 7.47
CA GLN A 256 -32.88 -4.96 8.16
C GLN A 256 -34.30 -4.93 7.53
N ALA A 257 -34.81 -3.74 7.23
CA ALA A 257 -36.13 -3.59 6.61
C ALA A 257 -36.15 -4.25 5.21
N THR A 258 -35.16 -3.97 4.37
CA THR A 258 -35.01 -4.58 3.05
C THR A 258 -34.90 -6.11 3.14
N ALA A 259 -34.08 -6.62 4.08
CA ALA A 259 -33.95 -8.06 4.29
C ALA A 259 -35.24 -8.72 4.73
N VAL A 260 -36.06 -8.07 5.61
CA VAL A 260 -37.37 -8.58 6.03
C VAL A 260 -38.34 -8.59 4.85
N ILE A 261 -38.36 -7.54 4.01
CA ILE A 261 -39.21 -7.50 2.82
C ILE A 261 -38.84 -8.62 1.85
N ALA A 262 -37.56 -8.76 1.51
CA ALA A 262 -37.05 -9.80 0.62
C ALA A 262 -37.34 -11.22 1.15
N ALA A 263 -37.19 -11.43 2.47
CA ALA A 263 -37.54 -12.69 3.11
C ALA A 263 -39.04 -13.01 2.98
N ARG A 264 -39.89 -12.01 3.23
CA ARG A 264 -41.36 -12.19 3.07
C ARG A 264 -41.78 -12.44 1.64
N GLU A 265 -41.17 -11.76 0.68
CA GLU A 265 -41.39 -12.00 -0.74
C GLU A 265 -41.08 -13.47 -1.12
N LYS A 266 -39.94 -13.98 -0.65
CA LYS A 266 -39.57 -15.41 -0.86
C LYS A 266 -40.50 -16.39 -0.16
N ILE A 267 -41.01 -16.05 1.02
CA ILE A 267 -42.01 -16.86 1.72
C ILE A 267 -43.31 -16.89 0.92
N VAL A 268 -43.81 -15.77 0.41
CA VAL A 268 -45.02 -15.69 -0.40
C VAL A 268 -44.84 -16.46 -1.73
N GLU A 269 -43.72 -16.28 -2.44
CA GLU A 269 -43.41 -17.01 -3.66
C GLU A 269 -43.39 -18.53 -3.42
N GLY A 270 -42.74 -18.98 -2.35
CA GLY A 270 -42.70 -20.37 -1.93
C GLY A 270 -44.10 -20.91 -1.56
N ALA A 271 -44.90 -20.13 -0.81
CA ALA A 271 -46.25 -20.49 -0.42
C ALA A 271 -47.16 -20.66 -1.65
N VAL A 272 -47.12 -19.71 -2.58
CA VAL A 272 -47.89 -19.82 -3.84
C VAL A 272 -47.50 -21.06 -4.66
N SER A 273 -46.20 -21.34 -4.76
CA SER A 273 -45.68 -22.52 -5.44
C SER A 273 -46.16 -23.83 -4.78
N MET A 274 -46.12 -23.89 -3.43
CA MET A 274 -46.61 -25.05 -2.67
C MET A 274 -48.11 -25.26 -2.81
N VAL A 275 -48.90 -24.18 -2.75
CA VAL A 275 -50.35 -24.25 -2.95
C VAL A 275 -50.71 -24.74 -4.35
N LYS A 276 -50.02 -24.21 -5.38
CA LYS A 276 -50.19 -24.66 -6.76
C LYS A 276 -49.90 -26.15 -6.89
N MET A 277 -48.75 -26.60 -6.36
CA MET A 277 -48.35 -28.01 -6.39
C MET A 277 -49.35 -28.92 -5.66
N ALA A 278 -49.90 -28.44 -4.53
CA ALA A 278 -50.91 -29.20 -3.80
C ALA A 278 -52.22 -29.36 -4.60
N LEU A 279 -52.71 -28.28 -5.24
CA LEU A 279 -53.90 -28.31 -6.07
C LEU A 279 -53.71 -29.18 -7.30
N ASP A 280 -52.59 -29.11 -7.99
CA ASP A 280 -52.27 -29.93 -9.16
C ASP A 280 -52.26 -31.42 -8.78
N LYS A 281 -51.60 -31.79 -7.66
CA LYS A 281 -51.59 -33.20 -7.17
C LYS A 281 -52.98 -33.71 -6.78
N LEU A 282 -53.79 -32.90 -6.09
CA LEU A 282 -55.14 -33.29 -5.71
C LEU A 282 -56.05 -33.51 -6.94
N SER A 283 -55.83 -32.75 -8.01
CA SER A 283 -56.54 -32.91 -9.28
C SER A 283 -56.07 -34.15 -10.05
N ASP A 284 -54.75 -34.37 -10.14
CA ASP A 284 -54.15 -35.45 -10.91
C ASP A 284 -54.45 -36.84 -10.29
N GLU A 285 -54.52 -36.91 -8.97
CA GLU A 285 -54.77 -38.13 -8.22
C GLU A 285 -56.32 -38.42 -8.00
N GLU A 286 -57.21 -37.55 -8.55
CA GLU A 286 -58.66 -37.61 -8.41
C GLU A 286 -59.14 -37.77 -6.94
N ILE A 287 -58.40 -37.21 -5.99
CA ILE A 287 -58.68 -37.37 -4.55
C ILE A 287 -59.93 -36.62 -4.14
N VAL A 288 -60.19 -35.45 -4.71
CA VAL A 288 -61.36 -34.60 -4.42
C VAL A 288 -61.77 -33.80 -5.66
N GLU A 289 -62.99 -33.81 -6.07
CA GLU A 289 -63.54 -32.81 -7.00
C GLU A 289 -63.87 -31.55 -6.28
N LEU A 290 -62.99 -30.51 -6.52
CA LEU A 290 -63.14 -29.19 -5.96
C LEU A 290 -63.77 -28.24 -6.98
N ASP A 291 -64.89 -27.63 -6.64
CA ASP A 291 -65.44 -26.49 -7.39
C ASP A 291 -64.57 -25.23 -7.19
N GLU A 292 -64.73 -24.22 -8.03
CA GLU A 292 -63.90 -23.03 -8.00
C GLU A 292 -64.00 -22.24 -6.66
N GLU A 293 -65.17 -22.31 -5.99
CA GLU A 293 -65.39 -21.62 -4.70
C GLU A 293 -64.62 -22.32 -3.58
N LYS A 294 -64.62 -23.65 -3.56
CA LYS A 294 -63.87 -24.46 -2.59
C LYS A 294 -62.37 -24.40 -2.83
N LYS A 295 -61.91 -24.33 -4.10
CA LYS A 295 -60.50 -24.07 -4.43
C LYS A 295 -60.03 -22.72 -3.88
N ALA A 296 -60.83 -21.67 -4.11
CA ALA A 296 -60.50 -20.32 -3.61
C ALA A 296 -60.41 -20.26 -2.06
N ALA A 297 -61.33 -20.90 -1.36
CA ALA A 297 -61.33 -21.00 0.09
C ALA A 297 -60.10 -21.77 0.61
N MET A 298 -59.75 -22.89 -0.06
CA MET A 298 -58.58 -23.70 0.28
C MET A 298 -57.27 -22.96 0.07
N VAL A 299 -57.14 -22.26 -1.07
CA VAL A 299 -55.99 -21.39 -1.36
C VAL A 299 -55.81 -20.32 -0.31
N SER A 300 -56.90 -19.61 0.04
CA SER A 300 -56.87 -18.57 1.07
C SER A 300 -56.41 -19.10 2.43
N ASN A 301 -56.96 -20.25 2.85
CA ASN A 301 -56.58 -20.85 4.14
C ASN A 301 -55.15 -21.35 4.14
N LEU A 302 -54.68 -21.99 3.06
CA LEU A 302 -53.27 -22.44 2.97
C LEU A 302 -52.29 -21.28 2.95
N LEU A 303 -52.57 -20.19 2.22
CA LEU A 303 -51.72 -19.03 2.18
C LEU A 303 -51.63 -18.35 3.57
N VAL A 304 -52.74 -18.27 4.31
CA VAL A 304 -52.69 -17.72 5.67
C VAL A 304 -51.79 -18.54 6.59
N VAL A 305 -51.85 -19.87 6.49
CA VAL A 305 -51.02 -20.76 7.31
C VAL A 305 -49.54 -20.73 6.87
N LEU A 306 -49.29 -20.73 5.55
CA LEU A 306 -47.92 -20.76 5.02
C LEU A 306 -47.18 -19.40 5.10
N CYS A 307 -47.91 -18.29 5.05
CA CYS A 307 -47.33 -16.95 5.12
C CYS A 307 -47.39 -16.34 6.54
N GLY A 308 -48.04 -16.98 7.49
CA GLY A 308 -48.14 -16.52 8.87
C GLY A 308 -46.82 -16.76 9.64
N ASP A 309 -46.45 -15.83 10.49
CA ASP A 309 -45.26 -15.94 11.38
C ASP A 309 -45.57 -16.84 12.61
N ASP A 310 -46.85 -16.98 12.99
CA ASP A 310 -47.26 -17.74 14.16
C ASP A 310 -47.66 -19.20 13.77
N THR A 311 -47.36 -20.16 14.65
CA THR A 311 -47.79 -21.53 14.51
C THR A 311 -49.33 -21.61 14.50
N ALA A 312 -49.90 -22.00 13.35
CA ALA A 312 -51.34 -22.18 13.23
C ALA A 312 -51.84 -23.22 14.25
N GLN A 313 -52.75 -22.79 15.15
CA GLN A 313 -53.44 -23.72 16.01
C GLN A 313 -54.71 -24.23 15.32
N PRO A 314 -54.80 -25.55 15.01
CA PRO A 314 -55.96 -26.10 14.36
C PRO A 314 -57.16 -26.04 15.34
N VAL A 315 -58.19 -25.27 14.98
CA VAL A 315 -59.48 -25.30 15.68
C VAL A 315 -60.35 -26.36 15.02
N ILE A 316 -60.46 -27.52 15.65
CA ILE A 316 -61.35 -28.59 15.16
C ILE A 316 -62.76 -28.28 15.63
N ASN A 317 -63.62 -27.89 14.70
CA ASN A 317 -65.03 -27.71 14.97
C ASN A 317 -65.75 -29.09 14.89
N THR A 318 -65.96 -29.76 16.02
CA THR A 318 -66.59 -31.09 16.12
C THR A 318 -68.12 -31.02 16.09
N GLY A 319 -68.75 -29.83 15.88
CA GLY A 319 -70.15 -29.62 16.07
C GLY A 319 -71.04 -29.61 14.82
N THR A 320 -70.51 -29.72 13.57
CA THR A 320 -71.31 -29.57 12.34
C THR A 320 -71.26 -30.74 11.36
N LEU A 321 -70.98 -31.93 11.85
CA LEU A 321 -70.99 -33.14 10.99
C LEU A 321 -72.35 -33.85 10.85
N ASN A 322 -73.42 -33.19 11.26
CA ASN A 322 -74.80 -33.72 11.04
C ASN A 322 -75.68 -32.59 10.52
N HIS A 323 -75.75 -32.48 9.19
CA HIS A 323 -76.98 -32.21 8.43
C HIS A 323 -76.70 -32.43 6.96
#